data_03fd70a4638c9d404a7f88e7a83b3308
#
_entry.id   03fd70a4638c9d404a7f88e7a83b3308
#
_cell.length_a   1.000
_cell.length_b   1.000
_cell.length_c   1.000
_cell.angle_alpha   90.00
_cell.angle_beta   90.00
_cell.angle_gamma   90.00
#
_symmetry.space_group_name_H-M   'P 1'
#
loop_
_entity.id
_entity.type
_entity.pdbx_description
1 polymer ?
#
loop_
_entity_poly.entity_id
_entity_poly.type
_entity_poly.pdbx_seq_one_letter_code
_entity_poly.pdbx_strand_id
1 'polypeptide(L)'
;MNDQSLLEKPDRDISIEAFVGKNHVYYADVFDKIQRNELPIWRINLFALIIPWFWASWRGIWLVFWLALAVDVVALACLMQVVKFTPLLAVALQNPDANTTLIPRYTNWIEIYTLAGWGLFFFGRVWIGYQANRWYHNQYNRWRVIETVASGISAKRMSIAVLIMLICIPITTYRASQQRLDGRACLNQIKAGEKIQDLMTSFEMNDLASLRLTLEKEATINQSEFDRLNALETLTNEQKSERSALRKQVRKANRDVDVVNEYQAISQKDRFDCAFIDDFPTLTRIVPPGEVRYRRVPDKEAIAAGDLDATKVLVQQKDPIEGRRVNIFTYNAEAIDTSINYLRAQYAGFFDAMTHILRQSLINVEIAFMQTPWPVTAFLFLALSWAYTNKITVVFVASSLAFLAVFELWQIAMQTMALVVVATAICVFVGLPTGIWMAKNKWFRWITEPVLDVMQTIPSLSYLVPAVAFFGISQPPAVLATVIFAIPPMVKLTALGILQVPESTKEAALAFGASERQLLRKVELPMALPSIMAGLNQTIMLALSMATISAFIGAAGLGALVTESLGEAQAGKGLLAGIAIALVAMMIDRILRGIRASFSRI
;
A
#
# COMPACT_ATOMS: atom_id res chain seq x y z
N MET A 1 11.05 -42.18 -31.11
CA MET A 1 10.09 -41.94 -32.22
C MET A 1 9.79 -40.47 -32.22
N ASN A 2 10.26 -39.77 -33.26
CA ASN A 2 10.16 -38.30 -33.40
C ASN A 2 8.70 -37.89 -33.63
N ASP A 3 8.15 -37.19 -32.71
CA ASP A 3 6.81 -36.58 -32.83
C ASP A 3 6.91 -35.20 -33.50
N GLN A 4 7.32 -35.22 -34.79
CA GLN A 4 7.30 -34.04 -35.66
C GLN A 4 5.93 -33.77 -36.30
N SER A 5 4.92 -34.61 -36.02
CA SER A 5 3.61 -34.59 -36.71
C SER A 5 2.60 -33.62 -36.07
N LEU A 6 2.94 -32.90 -34.99
CA LEU A 6 2.01 -31.93 -34.33
C LEU A 6 2.23 -30.46 -34.70
N LEU A 7 3.15 -30.13 -35.61
CA LEU A 7 3.52 -28.75 -35.96
C LEU A 7 3.07 -28.27 -37.35
N GLU A 8 2.44 -29.11 -38.19
CA GLU A 8 1.91 -28.70 -39.47
C GLU A 8 0.38 -28.57 -39.44
N LYS A 9 -0.10 -27.34 -39.26
CA LYS A 9 -1.46 -26.98 -39.68
C LYS A 9 -1.48 -26.75 -41.18
N PRO A 10 -2.22 -27.56 -41.99
CA PRO A 10 -2.01 -27.68 -43.41
C PRO A 10 -2.49 -26.49 -44.28
N ASP A 11 -3.18 -25.48 -43.75
CA ASP A 11 -3.87 -24.47 -44.56
C ASP A 11 -3.51 -22.99 -44.33
N ARG A 12 -2.42 -22.70 -43.61
CA ARG A 12 -2.03 -21.32 -43.36
C ARG A 12 -0.77 -20.93 -44.12
N ASP A 13 -0.86 -19.87 -44.95
CA ASP A 13 0.32 -19.26 -45.56
C ASP A 13 1.19 -18.58 -44.49
N ILE A 14 2.36 -19.18 -44.20
CA ILE A 14 3.36 -18.70 -43.24
C ILE A 14 4.48 -17.89 -43.90
N SER A 15 4.29 -17.47 -45.16
CA SER A 15 5.27 -16.66 -45.89
C SER A 15 5.50 -15.30 -45.25
N ILE A 16 6.66 -14.72 -45.50
CA ILE A 16 6.98 -13.35 -45.07
C ILE A 16 6.03 -12.33 -45.69
N GLU A 17 5.59 -12.61 -46.91
CA GLU A 17 4.63 -11.77 -47.64
C GLU A 17 3.26 -11.73 -46.93
N ALA A 18 2.75 -12.89 -46.54
CA ALA A 18 1.50 -12.99 -45.78
C ALA A 18 1.58 -12.31 -44.40
N PHE A 19 2.75 -12.33 -43.74
CA PHE A 19 2.96 -11.67 -42.46
C PHE A 19 3.14 -10.17 -42.58
N VAL A 20 3.98 -9.69 -43.50
CA VAL A 20 4.40 -8.28 -43.60
C VAL A 20 3.40 -7.44 -44.38
N GLY A 21 2.80 -7.98 -45.43
CA GLY A 21 1.99 -7.24 -46.39
C GLY A 21 2.85 -6.27 -47.24
N LYS A 22 2.72 -4.97 -47.00
CA LYS A 22 3.51 -3.97 -47.74
C LYS A 22 4.99 -4.00 -47.31
N ASN A 23 5.89 -3.83 -48.29
CA ASN A 23 7.34 -3.82 -48.14
C ASN A 23 7.96 -5.20 -47.80
N HIS A 24 7.32 -6.28 -48.22
CA HIS A 24 7.77 -7.65 -47.94
C HIS A 24 9.17 -7.93 -48.49
N VAL A 25 9.56 -7.40 -49.63
CA VAL A 25 10.89 -7.57 -50.23
C VAL A 25 12.00 -7.03 -49.31
N TYR A 26 11.79 -5.85 -48.73
CA TYR A 26 12.75 -5.29 -47.76
C TYR A 26 12.88 -6.17 -46.52
N TYR A 27 11.77 -6.61 -45.95
CA TYR A 27 11.80 -7.41 -44.72
C TYR A 27 12.28 -8.85 -44.99
N ALA A 28 12.08 -9.40 -46.18
CA ALA A 28 12.63 -10.70 -46.51
C ALA A 28 14.17 -10.70 -46.49
N ASP A 29 14.80 -9.70 -47.13
CA ASP A 29 16.26 -9.51 -47.08
C ASP A 29 16.76 -9.23 -45.66
N VAL A 30 16.05 -8.43 -44.89
CA VAL A 30 16.42 -8.09 -43.50
C VAL A 30 16.30 -9.29 -42.59
N PHE A 31 15.24 -10.09 -42.68
CA PHE A 31 15.02 -11.27 -41.85
C PHE A 31 16.03 -12.37 -42.17
N ASP A 32 16.38 -12.59 -43.44
CA ASP A 32 17.42 -13.52 -43.87
C ASP A 32 18.79 -13.13 -43.24
N LYS A 33 19.16 -11.83 -43.34
CA LYS A 33 20.40 -11.32 -42.72
C LYS A 33 20.41 -11.42 -41.18
N ILE A 34 19.26 -11.25 -40.52
CA ILE A 34 19.14 -11.44 -39.09
C ILE A 34 19.36 -12.92 -38.73
N GLN A 35 18.78 -13.84 -39.50
CA GLN A 35 18.96 -15.29 -39.28
C GLN A 35 20.43 -15.72 -39.44
N ARG A 36 21.14 -15.16 -40.43
CA ARG A 36 22.58 -15.42 -40.63
C ARG A 36 23.51 -14.65 -39.70
N ASN A 37 22.95 -13.79 -38.81
CA ASN A 37 23.71 -12.87 -37.94
C ASN A 37 24.63 -11.88 -38.72
N GLU A 38 24.25 -11.54 -39.92
CA GLU A 38 25.00 -10.68 -40.88
C GLU A 38 24.40 -9.27 -40.97
N LEU A 39 23.45 -8.89 -40.14
CA LEU A 39 22.81 -7.59 -40.22
C LEU A 39 23.77 -6.46 -39.81
N PRO A 40 24.16 -5.55 -40.75
CA PRO A 40 25.06 -4.47 -40.46
C PRO A 40 24.50 -3.49 -39.41
N ILE A 41 25.36 -2.90 -38.58
CA ILE A 41 24.97 -1.95 -37.51
C ILE A 41 24.24 -0.72 -38.08
N TRP A 42 24.63 -0.24 -39.28
CA TRP A 42 24.01 0.93 -39.91
C TRP A 42 22.66 0.65 -40.60
N ARG A 43 22.19 -0.60 -40.65
CA ARG A 43 20.90 -0.91 -41.25
C ARG A 43 19.76 -0.66 -40.27
N ILE A 44 19.55 0.63 -40.01
CA ILE A 44 18.52 1.14 -39.12
C ILE A 44 17.19 1.20 -39.87
N ASN A 45 16.09 0.92 -39.17
CA ASN A 45 14.74 1.13 -39.72
C ASN A 45 14.37 2.62 -39.61
N LEU A 46 14.52 3.37 -40.72
CA LEU A 46 14.32 4.81 -40.74
C LEU A 46 12.90 5.22 -40.30
N PHE A 47 11.89 4.44 -40.67
CA PHE A 47 10.52 4.76 -40.27
C PHE A 47 10.28 4.57 -38.79
N ALA A 48 10.86 3.51 -38.20
CA ALA A 48 10.83 3.29 -36.75
C ALA A 48 11.72 4.30 -35.99
N LEU A 49 12.75 4.86 -36.60
CA LEU A 49 13.58 5.90 -36.02
C LEU A 49 12.83 7.24 -35.97
N ILE A 50 12.16 7.63 -37.04
CA ILE A 50 11.50 8.95 -37.12
C ILE A 50 10.22 8.97 -36.30
N ILE A 51 9.36 7.96 -36.45
CA ILE A 51 8.06 7.87 -35.79
C ILE A 51 7.85 6.46 -35.20
N PRO A 52 8.58 6.14 -34.12
CA PRO A 52 8.66 4.77 -33.60
C PRO A 52 7.31 4.22 -33.11
N TRP A 53 6.50 5.03 -32.41
CA TRP A 53 5.19 4.63 -31.91
C TRP A 53 4.17 4.37 -33.02
N PHE A 54 4.25 5.13 -34.11
CA PHE A 54 3.41 4.92 -35.29
C PHE A 54 3.79 3.62 -36.01
N TRP A 55 5.08 3.41 -36.25
CA TRP A 55 5.59 2.20 -36.87
C TRP A 55 5.22 0.94 -36.07
N ALA A 56 5.40 0.99 -34.76
CA ALA A 56 5.14 -0.13 -33.86
C ALA A 56 3.64 -0.48 -33.78
N SER A 57 2.79 0.53 -33.61
CA SER A 57 1.34 0.33 -33.53
C SER A 57 0.76 -0.19 -34.83
N TRP A 58 1.23 0.35 -35.96
CA TRP A 58 0.80 -0.05 -37.31
C TRP A 58 1.09 -1.54 -37.57
N ARG A 59 2.22 -2.02 -37.07
CA ARG A 59 2.67 -3.41 -37.17
C ARG A 59 2.17 -4.31 -36.02
N GLY A 60 1.51 -3.75 -35.01
CA GLY A 60 0.96 -4.48 -33.87
C GLY A 60 1.98 -4.88 -32.80
N ILE A 61 3.13 -4.19 -32.75
CA ILE A 61 4.18 -4.42 -31.73
C ILE A 61 3.91 -3.48 -30.54
N TRP A 62 2.87 -3.76 -29.78
CA TRP A 62 2.42 -2.89 -28.70
C TRP A 62 3.48 -2.64 -27.60
N LEU A 63 4.34 -3.62 -27.31
CA LEU A 63 5.45 -3.42 -26.38
C LEU A 63 6.39 -2.30 -26.83
N VAL A 64 6.74 -2.28 -28.13
CA VAL A 64 7.61 -1.24 -28.70
C VAL A 64 6.89 0.10 -28.77
N PHE A 65 5.57 0.10 -29.02
CA PHE A 65 4.75 1.30 -28.95
C PHE A 65 4.82 1.96 -27.56
N TRP A 66 4.59 1.18 -26.49
CA TRP A 66 4.64 1.71 -25.13
C TRP A 66 6.03 2.17 -24.71
N LEU A 67 7.06 1.43 -25.13
CA LEU A 67 8.45 1.82 -24.90
C LEU A 67 8.79 3.15 -25.60
N ALA A 68 8.41 3.30 -26.86
CA ALA A 68 8.63 4.52 -27.63
C ALA A 68 7.88 5.71 -27.04
N LEU A 69 6.62 5.49 -26.66
CA LEU A 69 5.81 6.50 -25.98
C LEU A 69 6.44 6.93 -24.65
N ALA A 70 6.89 5.98 -23.83
CA ALA A 70 7.54 6.29 -22.57
C ALA A 70 8.82 7.12 -22.75
N VAL A 71 9.67 6.78 -23.72
CA VAL A 71 10.87 7.56 -24.05
C VAL A 71 10.50 8.98 -24.47
N ASP A 72 9.54 9.15 -25.38
CA ASP A 72 9.13 10.47 -25.87
C ASP A 72 8.45 11.30 -24.77
N VAL A 73 7.63 10.67 -23.89
CA VAL A 73 6.99 11.35 -22.76
C VAL A 73 8.03 11.82 -21.74
N VAL A 74 9.03 11.01 -21.41
CA VAL A 74 10.09 11.40 -20.46
C VAL A 74 10.98 12.49 -21.08
N ALA A 75 11.34 12.37 -22.35
CA ALA A 75 12.11 13.40 -23.05
C ALA A 75 11.36 14.75 -23.08
N LEU A 76 10.08 14.71 -23.40
CA LEU A 76 9.21 15.89 -23.40
C LEU A 76 9.07 16.50 -22.00
N ALA A 77 8.90 15.67 -20.97
CA ALA A 77 8.83 16.13 -19.58
C ALA A 77 10.14 16.85 -19.16
N CYS A 78 11.31 16.33 -19.55
CA CYS A 78 12.59 17.00 -19.32
C CYS A 78 12.65 18.36 -20.02
N LEU A 79 12.27 18.43 -21.30
CA LEU A 79 12.28 19.70 -22.05
C LEU A 79 11.29 20.72 -21.47
N MET A 80 10.15 20.29 -20.97
CA MET A 80 9.19 21.18 -20.32
C MET A 80 9.72 21.75 -18.98
N GLN A 81 10.63 21.04 -18.27
CA GLN A 81 11.32 21.62 -17.12
C GLN A 81 12.22 22.81 -17.52
N VAL A 82 12.83 22.78 -18.71
CA VAL A 82 13.60 23.91 -19.23
C VAL A 82 12.68 25.15 -19.39
N VAL A 83 11.50 24.95 -20.00
CA VAL A 83 10.50 26.06 -20.15
C VAL A 83 10.09 26.62 -18.79
N LYS A 84 9.98 25.77 -17.77
CA LYS A 84 9.64 26.16 -16.40
C LYS A 84 10.76 26.96 -15.71
N PHE A 85 12.01 26.53 -15.81
CA PHE A 85 13.12 27.16 -15.09
C PHE A 85 13.67 28.41 -15.77
N THR A 86 13.49 28.56 -17.07
CA THR A 86 13.97 29.75 -17.81
C THR A 86 13.40 31.08 -17.27
N PRO A 87 12.09 31.26 -17.06
CA PRO A 87 11.56 32.50 -16.48
C PRO A 87 12.00 32.70 -15.03
N LEU A 88 12.17 31.62 -14.25
CA LEU A 88 12.66 31.72 -12.86
C LEU A 88 14.10 32.21 -12.81
N LEU A 89 14.95 31.76 -13.74
CA LEU A 89 16.31 32.28 -13.90
C LEU A 89 16.30 33.76 -14.29
N ALA A 90 15.42 34.15 -15.23
CA ALA A 90 15.31 35.55 -15.65
C ALA A 90 14.92 36.48 -14.49
N VAL A 91 13.99 36.04 -13.63
CA VAL A 91 13.60 36.81 -12.42
C VAL A 91 14.77 36.84 -11.40
N ALA A 92 15.49 35.73 -11.20
CA ALA A 92 16.64 35.70 -10.29
C ALA A 92 17.78 36.64 -10.72
N LEU A 93 17.99 36.79 -12.02
CA LEU A 93 18.98 37.67 -12.60
C LEU A 93 18.68 39.19 -12.43
N GLN A 94 17.42 39.56 -12.11
CA GLN A 94 17.06 40.95 -11.81
C GLN A 94 17.67 41.46 -10.50
N ASN A 95 17.91 40.55 -9.52
CA ASN A 95 18.58 40.86 -8.25
C ASN A 95 19.67 39.82 -7.95
N PRO A 96 20.84 39.90 -8.63
CA PRO A 96 21.85 38.86 -8.56
C PRO A 96 22.47 38.73 -7.16
N ASP A 97 22.64 39.83 -6.43
CA ASP A 97 23.25 39.86 -5.10
C ASP A 97 22.38 39.15 -4.05
N ALA A 98 21.06 39.22 -4.19
CA ALA A 98 20.11 38.53 -3.32
C ALA A 98 19.93 37.03 -3.69
N ASN A 99 20.32 36.64 -4.91
CA ASN A 99 20.05 35.31 -5.48
C ASN A 99 21.31 34.51 -5.86
N THR A 100 22.40 34.74 -5.17
CA THR A 100 23.72 34.14 -5.47
C THR A 100 23.70 32.60 -5.51
N THR A 101 22.85 31.95 -4.73
CA THR A 101 22.71 30.48 -4.69
C THR A 101 21.69 29.95 -5.69
N LEU A 102 20.68 30.73 -6.06
CA LEU A 102 19.58 30.31 -6.95
C LEU A 102 19.99 30.35 -8.42
N ILE A 103 20.78 31.35 -8.82
CA ILE A 103 21.22 31.49 -10.22
C ILE A 103 22.01 30.28 -10.70
N PRO A 104 23.11 29.83 -10.04
CA PRO A 104 23.83 28.65 -10.46
C PRO A 104 22.96 27.39 -10.46
N ARG A 105 22.05 27.29 -9.50
CA ARG A 105 21.13 26.14 -9.39
C ARG A 105 20.18 26.06 -10.58
N TYR A 106 19.54 27.16 -10.96
CA TYR A 106 18.63 27.17 -12.10
C TYR A 106 19.38 26.96 -13.42
N THR A 107 20.56 27.54 -13.59
CA THR A 107 21.40 27.32 -14.77
C THR A 107 21.76 25.85 -14.93
N ASN A 108 22.26 25.20 -13.86
CA ASN A 108 22.58 23.77 -13.89
C ASN A 108 21.36 22.90 -14.20
N TRP A 109 20.19 23.21 -13.63
CA TRP A 109 18.97 22.46 -13.93
C TRP A 109 18.55 22.60 -15.40
N ILE A 110 18.63 23.78 -15.97
CA ILE A 110 18.32 24.03 -17.39
C ILE A 110 19.27 23.21 -18.28
N GLU A 111 20.55 23.21 -18.00
CA GLU A 111 21.54 22.42 -18.76
C GLU A 111 21.27 20.92 -18.66
N ILE A 112 21.09 20.39 -17.44
CA ILE A 112 20.84 18.97 -17.21
C ILE A 112 19.56 18.52 -17.94
N TYR A 113 18.45 19.24 -17.80
CA TYR A 113 17.20 18.87 -18.44
C TYR A 113 17.24 19.03 -19.96
N THR A 114 18.00 19.99 -20.49
CA THR A 114 18.22 20.15 -21.94
C THR A 114 18.98 18.95 -22.49
N LEU A 115 20.10 18.59 -21.87
CA LEU A 115 20.91 17.44 -22.29
C LEU A 115 20.13 16.13 -22.14
N ALA A 116 19.45 15.92 -21.01
CA ALA A 116 18.66 14.73 -20.78
C ALA A 116 17.48 14.61 -21.76
N GLY A 117 16.75 15.69 -22.00
CA GLY A 117 15.60 15.71 -22.91
C GLY A 117 16.00 15.41 -24.36
N TRP A 118 16.96 16.13 -24.90
CA TRP A 118 17.45 15.89 -26.26
C TRP A 118 18.22 14.56 -26.36
N GLY A 119 18.99 14.19 -25.34
CA GLY A 119 19.69 12.91 -25.30
C GLY A 119 18.71 11.73 -25.38
N LEU A 120 17.68 11.70 -24.52
CA LEU A 120 16.65 10.67 -24.58
C LEU A 120 15.90 10.65 -25.91
N PHE A 121 15.57 11.82 -26.45
CA PHE A 121 14.87 11.94 -27.72
C PHE A 121 15.67 11.36 -28.88
N PHE A 122 16.94 11.73 -29.04
CA PHE A 122 17.77 11.27 -30.13
C PHE A 122 18.28 9.83 -29.93
N PHE A 123 18.93 9.56 -28.80
CA PHE A 123 19.52 8.24 -28.55
C PHE A 123 18.44 7.15 -28.40
N GLY A 124 17.32 7.48 -27.74
CA GLY A 124 16.20 6.57 -27.61
C GLY A 124 15.62 6.17 -28.97
N ARG A 125 15.44 7.12 -29.87
CA ARG A 125 14.93 6.86 -31.24
C ARG A 125 15.94 6.10 -32.09
N VAL A 126 17.21 6.44 -32.03
CA VAL A 126 18.26 5.69 -32.72
C VAL A 126 18.30 4.23 -32.25
N TRP A 127 18.24 4.01 -30.95
CA TRP A 127 18.22 2.67 -30.38
C TRP A 127 16.96 1.88 -30.79
N ILE A 128 15.78 2.51 -30.75
CA ILE A 128 14.53 1.87 -31.21
C ILE A 128 14.61 1.55 -32.69
N GLY A 129 15.09 2.48 -33.53
CA GLY A 129 15.26 2.25 -34.97
C GLY A 129 16.22 1.12 -35.30
N TYR A 130 17.29 0.99 -34.50
CA TYR A 130 18.25 -0.11 -34.60
C TYR A 130 17.63 -1.47 -34.23
N GLN A 131 16.87 -1.53 -33.14
CA GLN A 131 16.26 -2.77 -32.67
C GLN A 131 14.96 -3.14 -33.42
N ALA A 132 14.33 -2.20 -34.09
CA ALA A 132 13.02 -2.37 -34.71
C ALA A 132 12.92 -3.60 -35.62
N ASN A 133 13.92 -3.78 -36.49
CA ASN A 133 13.94 -4.91 -37.40
C ASN A 133 14.03 -6.27 -36.70
N ARG A 134 14.82 -6.34 -35.60
CA ARG A 134 14.97 -7.54 -34.78
C ARG A 134 13.68 -7.87 -34.03
N TRP A 135 13.02 -6.88 -33.46
CA TRP A 135 11.74 -7.08 -32.79
C TRP A 135 10.66 -7.54 -33.76
N TYR A 136 10.65 -7.00 -34.99
CA TYR A 136 9.69 -7.41 -35.98
C TYR A 136 9.94 -8.82 -36.52
N HIS A 137 11.20 -9.22 -36.67
CA HIS A 137 11.59 -10.60 -36.97
C HIS A 137 11.15 -11.56 -35.83
N ASN A 138 11.35 -11.19 -34.57
CA ASN A 138 10.88 -12.00 -33.45
C ASN A 138 9.35 -12.14 -33.43
N GLN A 139 8.63 -11.10 -33.81
CA GLN A 139 7.17 -11.18 -33.95
C GLN A 139 6.76 -12.12 -35.10
N TYR A 140 7.47 -12.09 -36.20
CA TYR A 140 7.25 -13.04 -37.32
C TYR A 140 7.44 -14.48 -36.85
N ASN A 141 8.51 -14.80 -36.13
CA ASN A 141 8.75 -16.13 -35.58
C ASN A 141 7.64 -16.58 -34.63
N ARG A 142 7.13 -15.67 -33.80
CA ARG A 142 5.98 -15.96 -32.92
C ARG A 142 4.68 -16.14 -33.71
N TRP A 143 4.47 -15.34 -34.74
CA TRP A 143 3.27 -15.44 -35.58
C TRP A 143 3.20 -16.77 -36.33
N ARG A 144 4.34 -17.34 -36.77
CA ARG A 144 4.39 -18.66 -37.42
C ARG A 144 3.83 -19.78 -36.54
N VAL A 145 3.93 -19.62 -35.21
CA VAL A 145 3.50 -20.64 -34.23
C VAL A 145 2.12 -20.30 -33.63
N ILE A 146 1.85 -19.01 -33.36
CA ILE A 146 0.69 -18.55 -32.60
C ILE A 146 -0.21 -17.70 -33.52
N GLU A 147 -1.43 -18.13 -33.81
CA GLU A 147 -2.39 -17.45 -34.70
C GLU A 147 -2.83 -16.08 -34.18
N THR A 148 -2.89 -15.88 -32.86
CA THR A 148 -3.37 -14.63 -32.25
C THR A 148 -2.36 -13.49 -32.35
N VAL A 149 -1.13 -13.76 -32.77
CA VAL A 149 -0.10 -12.72 -32.93
C VAL A 149 -0.45 -11.82 -34.12
N ALA A 150 -0.38 -10.52 -33.89
CA ALA A 150 -0.71 -9.52 -34.90
C ALA A 150 0.22 -9.61 -36.11
N SER A 151 -0.36 -9.62 -37.32
CA SER A 151 0.34 -9.59 -38.61
C SER A 151 -0.12 -8.43 -39.48
N GLY A 152 0.67 -8.07 -40.45
CA GLY A 152 0.34 -7.03 -41.45
C GLY A 152 0.19 -5.62 -40.84
N ILE A 153 -0.46 -4.78 -41.61
CA ILE A 153 -0.69 -3.37 -41.33
C ILE A 153 -2.18 -3.16 -41.01
N SER A 154 -2.48 -2.45 -39.91
CA SER A 154 -3.87 -2.19 -39.52
C SER A 154 -4.11 -0.72 -39.18
N ALA A 155 -5.03 -0.09 -39.92
CA ALA A 155 -5.46 1.28 -39.66
C ALA A 155 -6.13 1.42 -38.28
N LYS A 156 -6.90 0.41 -37.83
CA LYS A 156 -7.56 0.41 -36.53
C LYS A 156 -6.54 0.49 -35.37
N ARG A 157 -5.46 -0.29 -35.45
CA ARG A 157 -4.37 -0.24 -34.42
C ARG A 157 -3.69 1.13 -34.42
N MET A 158 -3.48 1.71 -35.58
CA MET A 158 -2.93 3.05 -35.75
C MET A 158 -3.83 4.12 -35.13
N SER A 159 -5.14 4.08 -35.37
CA SER A 159 -6.09 5.06 -34.85
C SER A 159 -6.11 5.03 -33.30
N ILE A 160 -6.04 3.84 -32.70
CA ILE A 160 -5.94 3.69 -31.23
C ILE A 160 -4.64 4.34 -30.72
N ALA A 161 -3.51 4.12 -31.39
CA ALA A 161 -2.24 4.72 -31.00
C ALA A 161 -2.25 6.25 -31.09
N VAL A 162 -2.83 6.81 -32.17
CA VAL A 162 -3.00 8.26 -32.33
C VAL A 162 -3.87 8.83 -31.21
N LEU A 163 -4.97 8.17 -30.85
CA LEU A 163 -5.83 8.59 -29.74
C LEU A 163 -5.07 8.62 -28.40
N ILE A 164 -4.28 7.59 -28.13
CA ILE A 164 -3.43 7.54 -26.94
C ILE A 164 -2.44 8.70 -26.92
N MET A 165 -1.79 8.99 -28.04
CA MET A 165 -0.84 10.10 -28.15
C MET A 165 -1.50 11.46 -27.96
N LEU A 166 -2.68 11.66 -28.53
CA LEU A 166 -3.46 12.90 -28.37
C LEU A 166 -3.90 13.15 -26.92
N ILE A 167 -3.95 12.13 -26.10
CA ILE A 167 -4.21 12.24 -24.65
C ILE A 167 -2.90 12.44 -23.88
N CYS A 168 -1.90 11.59 -24.13
CA CYS A 168 -0.67 11.58 -23.31
C CYS A 168 0.21 12.81 -23.52
N ILE A 169 0.36 13.30 -24.77
CA ILE A 169 1.25 14.44 -25.04
C ILE A 169 0.73 15.73 -24.42
N PRO A 170 -0.53 16.16 -24.62
CA PRO A 170 -1.05 17.37 -23.99
C PRO A 170 -1.01 17.32 -22.46
N ILE A 171 -1.39 16.18 -21.86
CA ILE A 171 -1.31 16.01 -20.41
C ILE A 171 0.13 16.16 -19.93
N THR A 172 1.09 15.54 -20.60
CA THR A 172 2.51 15.61 -20.21
C THR A 172 3.06 17.02 -20.34
N THR A 173 2.80 17.70 -21.47
CA THR A 173 3.26 19.09 -21.69
C THR A 173 2.68 20.03 -20.67
N TYR A 174 1.37 19.97 -20.44
CA TYR A 174 0.69 20.80 -19.46
C TYR A 174 1.24 20.57 -18.05
N ARG A 175 1.29 19.31 -17.61
CA ARG A 175 1.77 18.96 -16.27
C ARG A 175 3.25 19.28 -16.04
N ALA A 176 4.10 19.03 -17.02
CA ALA A 176 5.52 19.27 -16.89
C ALA A 176 5.89 20.76 -16.93
N SER A 177 5.10 21.59 -17.61
CA SER A 177 5.30 23.04 -17.67
C SER A 177 4.81 23.79 -16.43
N GLN A 178 3.91 23.19 -15.62
CA GLN A 178 3.35 23.85 -14.45
C GLN A 178 4.39 24.03 -13.35
N GLN A 179 4.38 25.20 -12.71
CA GLN A 179 5.08 25.43 -11.44
C GLN A 179 4.24 24.77 -10.33
N ARG A 180 4.88 23.91 -9.53
CA ARG A 180 4.21 23.22 -8.43
C ARG A 180 4.85 23.58 -7.11
N LEU A 181 4.00 23.76 -6.10
CA LEU A 181 4.45 23.70 -4.71
C LEU A 181 5.02 22.32 -4.41
N ASP A 182 5.94 22.23 -3.46
CA ASP A 182 6.28 20.92 -2.89
C ASP A 182 5.03 20.28 -2.28
N GLY A 183 5.05 18.96 -2.08
CA GLY A 183 3.86 18.25 -1.62
C GLY A 183 3.30 18.73 -0.28
N ARG A 184 4.15 19.30 0.60
CA ARG A 184 3.72 19.88 1.89
C ARG A 184 3.07 21.24 1.71
N ALA A 185 3.67 22.09 0.91
CA ALA A 185 3.12 23.42 0.62
C ALA A 185 1.77 23.30 -0.12
N CYS A 186 1.65 22.35 -1.05
CA CYS A 186 0.39 22.04 -1.71
C CYS A 186 -0.69 21.55 -0.73
N LEU A 187 -0.36 20.64 0.17
CA LEU A 187 -1.29 20.15 1.18
C LEU A 187 -1.74 21.26 2.14
N ASN A 188 -0.81 22.15 2.52
CA ASN A 188 -1.12 23.29 3.37
C ASN A 188 -2.04 24.29 2.65
N GLN A 189 -1.82 24.53 1.37
CA GLN A 189 -2.69 25.39 0.56
C GLN A 189 -4.11 24.82 0.44
N ILE A 190 -4.25 23.51 0.20
CA ILE A 190 -5.56 22.86 0.16
C ILE A 190 -6.28 22.99 1.50
N LYS A 191 -5.60 22.68 2.62
CA LYS A 191 -6.16 22.79 3.96
C LYS A 191 -6.51 24.24 4.33
N ALA A 192 -5.68 25.19 3.94
CA ALA A 192 -5.97 26.61 4.13
C ALA A 192 -7.18 27.04 3.31
N GLY A 193 -7.30 26.61 2.07
CA GLY A 193 -8.45 26.89 1.21
C GLY A 193 -9.75 26.29 1.75
N GLU A 194 -9.74 25.04 2.21
CA GLU A 194 -10.89 24.41 2.86
C GLU A 194 -11.33 25.18 4.13
N LYS A 195 -10.36 25.54 4.97
CA LYS A 195 -10.63 26.31 6.18
C LYS A 195 -11.15 27.71 5.90
N ILE A 196 -10.63 28.40 4.87
CA ILE A 196 -11.12 29.68 4.43
C ILE A 196 -12.57 29.58 3.95
N GLN A 197 -12.91 28.54 3.19
CA GLN A 197 -14.26 28.30 2.72
C GLN A 197 -15.22 28.07 3.89
N ASP A 198 -14.81 27.33 4.92
CA ASP A 198 -15.57 27.12 6.15
C ASP A 198 -15.77 28.46 6.90
N LEU A 199 -14.74 29.33 6.97
CA LEU A 199 -14.82 30.64 7.58
C LEU A 199 -15.73 31.57 6.78
N MET A 200 -15.61 31.62 5.46
CA MET A 200 -16.48 32.43 4.59
C MET A 200 -17.95 32.06 4.77
N THR A 201 -18.23 30.76 4.86
CA THR A 201 -19.59 30.25 5.10
C THR A 201 -20.09 30.63 6.51
N SER A 202 -19.22 30.53 7.54
CA SER A 202 -19.59 30.83 8.92
C SER A 202 -19.84 32.32 9.17
N PHE A 203 -19.21 33.18 8.39
CA PHE A 203 -19.39 34.66 8.44
C PHE A 203 -20.31 35.17 7.32
N GLU A 204 -20.95 34.30 6.53
CA GLU A 204 -21.82 34.63 5.38
C GLU A 204 -21.16 35.60 4.38
N MET A 205 -19.87 35.45 4.15
CA MET A 205 -19.06 36.32 3.29
C MET A 205 -18.67 35.63 1.98
N ASN A 206 -18.69 36.43 0.91
CA ASN A 206 -18.32 35.95 -0.44
C ASN A 206 -16.96 36.48 -0.93
N ASP A 207 -16.32 37.39 -0.16
CA ASP A 207 -15.05 38.01 -0.52
C ASP A 207 -13.98 37.79 0.55
N LEU A 208 -12.80 37.40 0.10
CA LEU A 208 -11.66 37.10 0.96
C LEU A 208 -11.12 38.35 1.69
N ALA A 209 -11.20 39.51 1.05
CA ALA A 209 -10.72 40.75 1.64
C ALA A 209 -11.63 41.20 2.78
N SER A 210 -12.94 41.05 2.62
CA SER A 210 -13.93 41.35 3.66
C SER A 210 -13.81 40.38 4.84
N LEU A 211 -13.61 39.08 4.57
CA LEU A 211 -13.36 38.09 5.61
C LEU A 211 -12.12 38.44 6.43
N ARG A 212 -11.01 38.78 5.77
CA ARG A 212 -9.78 39.18 6.43
C ARG A 212 -9.97 40.36 7.37
N LEU A 213 -10.60 41.45 6.88
CA LEU A 213 -10.87 42.65 7.68
C LEU A 213 -11.74 42.35 8.91
N THR A 214 -12.69 41.42 8.78
CA THR A 214 -13.57 41.02 9.88
C THR A 214 -12.81 40.21 10.92
N LEU A 215 -12.00 39.26 10.50
CA LEU A 215 -11.16 38.46 11.39
C LEU A 215 -10.09 39.29 12.11
N GLU A 216 -9.48 40.28 11.43
CA GLU A 216 -8.53 41.22 12.03
C GLU A 216 -9.20 42.10 13.09
N LYS A 217 -10.42 42.57 12.82
CA LYS A 217 -11.22 43.31 13.80
C LYS A 217 -11.58 42.46 15.02
N GLU A 218 -12.06 41.25 14.80
CA GLU A 218 -12.40 40.32 15.88
C GLU A 218 -11.16 39.97 16.72
N ALA A 219 -10.01 39.69 16.08
CA ALA A 219 -8.76 39.47 16.76
C ALA A 219 -8.32 40.65 17.63
N THR A 220 -8.45 41.87 17.10
CA THR A 220 -8.10 43.10 17.81
C THR A 220 -9.01 43.38 19.01
N ILE A 221 -10.32 43.16 18.86
CA ILE A 221 -11.31 43.31 19.94
C ILE A 221 -11.01 42.30 21.06
N ASN A 222 -10.90 41.03 20.72
CA ASN A 222 -10.61 39.96 21.67
C ASN A 222 -9.26 40.17 22.39
N GLN A 223 -8.25 40.68 21.68
CA GLN A 223 -6.95 41.02 22.26
C GLN A 223 -7.05 42.17 23.25
N SER A 224 -7.74 43.23 22.90
CA SER A 224 -7.91 44.40 23.76
C SER A 224 -8.66 44.09 25.07
N GLU A 225 -9.65 43.21 24.99
CA GLU A 225 -10.41 42.73 26.14
C GLU A 225 -9.59 41.77 27.04
N PHE A 226 -8.79 40.92 26.42
CA PHE A 226 -7.82 40.07 27.12
C PHE A 226 -6.78 40.89 27.87
N ASP A 227 -6.22 41.93 27.24
CA ASP A 227 -5.22 42.83 27.82
C ASP A 227 -5.83 43.65 28.98
N ARG A 228 -7.08 44.07 28.85
CA ARG A 228 -7.82 44.72 29.92
C ARG A 228 -7.96 43.84 31.16
N LEU A 229 -8.37 42.58 30.97
CA LEU A 229 -8.47 41.62 32.09
C LEU A 229 -7.11 41.26 32.68
N ASN A 230 -6.08 41.27 31.84
CA ASN A 230 -4.72 40.91 32.27
C ASN A 230 -4.03 42.06 33.05
N ALA A 231 -4.51 43.31 32.90
CA ALA A 231 -4.04 44.49 33.61
C ALA A 231 -4.62 44.62 35.04
N LEU A 232 -5.59 43.79 35.40
CA LEU A 232 -6.17 43.79 36.76
C LEU A 232 -5.23 43.06 37.75
N GLU A 233 -4.85 43.74 38.82
CA GLU A 233 -3.95 43.20 39.86
C GLU A 233 -4.55 42.01 40.62
N THR A 234 -5.87 41.97 40.79
CA THR A 234 -6.61 40.91 41.46
C THR A 234 -7.80 40.45 40.64
N LEU A 235 -7.88 39.15 40.34
CA LEU A 235 -8.97 38.56 39.59
C LEU A 235 -9.86 37.69 40.48
N THR A 236 -11.18 37.88 40.37
CA THR A 236 -12.17 36.92 40.90
C THR A 236 -12.11 35.58 40.20
N ASN A 237 -12.70 34.52 40.75
CA ASN A 237 -12.70 33.21 40.12
C ASN A 237 -13.45 33.20 38.79
N GLU A 238 -14.48 34.01 38.66
CA GLU A 238 -15.27 34.22 37.43
C GLU A 238 -14.42 34.89 36.35
N GLN A 239 -13.71 35.97 36.68
CA GLN A 239 -12.78 36.67 35.78
C GLN A 239 -11.58 35.83 35.36
N LYS A 240 -11.11 34.90 36.22
CA LYS A 240 -10.07 33.91 35.83
C LYS A 240 -10.59 32.93 34.76
N SER A 241 -11.84 32.50 34.89
CA SER A 241 -12.49 31.61 33.89
C SER A 241 -12.68 32.35 32.58
N GLU A 242 -13.20 33.60 32.64
CA GLU A 242 -13.39 34.46 31.48
C GLU A 242 -12.07 34.77 30.75
N ARG A 243 -11.01 35.11 31.47
CA ARG A 243 -9.67 35.30 30.91
C ARG A 243 -9.15 34.08 30.20
N SER A 244 -9.40 32.87 30.77
CA SER A 244 -9.01 31.60 30.14
C SER A 244 -9.77 31.34 28.83
N ALA A 245 -11.06 31.63 28.82
CA ALA A 245 -11.91 31.52 27.62
C ALA A 245 -11.49 32.52 26.54
N LEU A 246 -11.27 33.76 26.92
CA LEU A 246 -10.83 34.83 26.02
C LEU A 246 -9.44 34.56 25.42
N ARG A 247 -8.51 33.99 26.20
CA ARG A 247 -7.21 33.56 25.71
C ARG A 247 -7.33 32.50 24.60
N LYS A 248 -8.32 31.60 24.70
CA LYS A 248 -8.58 30.59 23.66
C LYS A 248 -9.16 31.25 22.41
N GLN A 249 -10.06 32.23 22.56
CA GLN A 249 -10.66 32.99 21.45
C GLN A 249 -9.60 33.81 20.71
N VAL A 250 -8.74 34.54 21.41
CA VAL A 250 -7.61 35.30 20.84
C VAL A 250 -6.70 34.38 20.02
N ARG A 251 -6.32 33.23 20.57
CA ARG A 251 -5.50 32.26 19.85
C ARG A 251 -6.18 31.66 18.64
N LYS A 252 -7.51 31.51 18.67
CA LYS A 252 -8.29 31.04 17.54
C LYS A 252 -8.34 32.11 16.45
N ALA A 253 -8.72 33.35 16.80
CA ALA A 253 -8.82 34.47 15.86
C ALA A 253 -7.47 34.75 15.17
N ASN A 254 -6.38 34.82 15.93
CA ASN A 254 -5.04 35.02 15.34
C ASN A 254 -4.64 33.90 14.38
N ARG A 255 -4.93 32.64 14.71
CA ARG A 255 -4.68 31.52 13.79
C ARG A 255 -5.52 31.59 12.51
N ASP A 256 -6.74 32.08 12.61
CA ASP A 256 -7.62 32.19 11.46
C ASP A 256 -7.17 33.36 10.55
N VAL A 257 -6.68 34.47 11.13
CA VAL A 257 -6.00 35.55 10.39
C VAL A 257 -4.72 35.06 9.73
N ASP A 258 -3.89 34.29 10.43
CA ASP A 258 -2.65 33.74 9.87
C ASP A 258 -2.92 32.82 8.66
N VAL A 259 -3.95 31.97 8.72
CA VAL A 259 -4.36 31.11 7.61
C VAL A 259 -4.79 31.91 6.38
N VAL A 260 -5.56 33.01 6.57
CA VAL A 260 -5.96 33.88 5.46
C VAL A 260 -4.76 34.60 4.86
N ASN A 261 -3.85 35.10 5.70
CA ASN A 261 -2.64 35.78 5.24
C ASN A 261 -1.70 34.82 4.48
N GLU A 262 -1.50 33.59 5.00
CA GLU A 262 -0.68 32.55 4.35
C GLU A 262 -1.29 32.16 2.99
N TYR A 263 -2.59 31.92 2.93
CA TYR A 263 -3.28 31.60 1.68
C TYR A 263 -3.17 32.73 0.67
N GLN A 264 -3.36 33.99 1.10
CA GLN A 264 -3.27 35.14 0.24
C GLN A 264 -1.83 35.38 -0.27
N ALA A 265 -0.83 35.18 0.58
CA ALA A 265 0.57 35.28 0.20
C ALA A 265 0.96 34.23 -0.86
N ILE A 266 0.47 33.00 -0.73
CA ILE A 266 0.72 31.92 -1.70
C ILE A 266 0.00 32.22 -3.01
N SER A 267 -1.26 32.68 -2.99
CA SER A 267 -2.04 33.00 -4.19
C SER A 267 -1.52 34.21 -4.95
N GLN A 268 -0.84 35.15 -4.27
CA GLN A 268 -0.25 36.35 -4.88
C GLN A 268 1.15 36.09 -5.48
N LYS A 269 1.90 35.18 -4.91
CA LYS A 269 3.31 35.03 -5.22
C LYS A 269 3.60 34.28 -6.50
N ASP A 270 2.84 33.25 -6.83
CA ASP A 270 2.98 32.49 -8.07
C ASP A 270 1.76 31.58 -8.26
N ARG A 271 1.31 31.37 -9.46
CA ARG A 271 0.28 30.40 -9.83
C ARG A 271 0.83 28.99 -9.66
N PHE A 272 0.89 28.52 -8.43
CA PHE A 272 1.26 27.15 -8.12
C PHE A 272 0.01 26.27 -8.22
N ASP A 273 -0.07 25.50 -9.27
CA ASP A 273 -1.11 24.49 -9.37
C ASP A 273 -0.78 23.34 -8.42
N CYS A 274 -1.62 23.13 -7.42
CA CYS A 274 -1.61 21.95 -6.58
C CYS A 274 -2.12 20.74 -7.33
N ALA A 275 -1.68 20.58 -8.55
CA ALA A 275 -1.95 19.44 -9.39
C ALA A 275 -3.40 19.38 -9.92
N PHE A 276 -3.84 18.15 -10.14
CA PHE A 276 -5.11 17.79 -10.73
C PHE A 276 -6.34 18.40 -10.01
N ILE A 277 -6.22 18.73 -8.72
CA ILE A 277 -7.31 19.27 -7.89
C ILE A 277 -7.77 20.67 -8.36
N ASP A 278 -6.81 21.55 -8.71
CA ASP A 278 -7.14 22.91 -9.14
C ASP A 278 -7.50 22.96 -10.62
N ASP A 279 -6.97 22.04 -11.43
CA ASP A 279 -7.29 21.95 -12.86
C ASP A 279 -8.71 21.39 -13.10
N PHE A 280 -9.16 20.48 -12.23
CA PHE A 280 -10.44 19.78 -12.36
C PHE A 280 -11.25 19.83 -11.06
N PRO A 281 -11.65 21.01 -10.60
CA PRO A 281 -12.32 21.16 -9.30
C PRO A 281 -13.67 20.42 -9.23
N THR A 282 -14.35 20.26 -10.37
CA THR A 282 -15.63 19.52 -10.43
C THR A 282 -15.46 18.01 -10.29
N LEU A 283 -14.28 17.47 -10.66
CA LEU A 283 -13.97 16.06 -10.54
C LEU A 283 -13.28 15.70 -9.22
N THR A 284 -12.56 16.65 -8.63
CA THR A 284 -11.68 16.40 -7.47
C THR A 284 -12.21 16.99 -6.18
N ARG A 285 -13.10 17.99 -6.25
CA ARG A 285 -13.75 18.63 -5.09
C ARG A 285 -15.25 18.40 -5.16
N ILE A 286 -15.77 17.68 -4.20
CA ILE A 286 -17.18 17.34 -4.08
C ILE A 286 -17.74 17.87 -2.76
N VAL A 287 -19.04 18.10 -2.72
CA VAL A 287 -19.72 18.46 -1.48
C VAL A 287 -19.78 17.23 -0.59
N PRO A 288 -19.22 17.27 0.63
CA PRO A 288 -19.25 16.12 1.52
C PRO A 288 -20.69 15.84 1.97
N PRO A 289 -21.05 14.57 2.21
CA PRO A 289 -22.28 14.27 2.93
C PRO A 289 -22.21 14.88 4.34
N GLY A 290 -23.37 15.19 4.92
CA GLY A 290 -23.42 15.63 6.30
C GLY A 290 -22.73 14.61 7.23
N GLU A 291 -22.05 15.13 8.25
CA GLU A 291 -21.34 14.27 9.20
C GLU A 291 -22.35 13.49 10.04
N VAL A 292 -22.32 12.16 9.93
CA VAL A 292 -23.17 11.27 10.72
C VAL A 292 -22.32 10.64 11.82
N ARG A 293 -22.63 10.95 13.07
CA ARG A 293 -21.97 10.39 14.24
C ARG A 293 -22.89 9.39 14.91
N TYR A 294 -22.38 8.19 15.13
CA TYR A 294 -23.03 7.13 15.89
C TYR A 294 -22.41 7.04 17.28
N ARG A 295 -23.21 7.22 18.32
CA ARG A 295 -22.75 7.12 19.70
C ARG A 295 -23.63 6.14 20.48
N ARG A 296 -23.01 5.18 21.15
CA ARG A 296 -23.69 4.36 22.15
C ARG A 296 -23.91 5.16 23.42
N VAL A 297 -25.13 5.17 23.90
CA VAL A 297 -25.50 5.79 25.17
C VAL A 297 -26.33 4.79 25.99
N PRO A 298 -26.27 4.83 27.32
CA PRO A 298 -27.14 4.02 28.15
C PRO A 298 -28.61 4.27 27.80
N ASP A 299 -29.38 3.21 27.62
CA ASP A 299 -30.82 3.31 27.40
C ASP A 299 -31.54 3.48 28.74
N LYS A 300 -31.83 4.72 29.12
CA LYS A 300 -32.42 5.03 30.42
C LYS A 300 -33.79 4.37 30.63
N GLU A 301 -34.54 4.11 29.56
CA GLU A 301 -35.87 3.46 29.64
C GLU A 301 -35.73 1.95 29.91
N ALA A 302 -34.82 1.28 29.21
CA ALA A 302 -34.56 -0.13 29.42
C ALA A 302 -33.85 -0.39 30.75
N ILE A 303 -32.95 0.51 31.18
CA ILE A 303 -32.31 0.45 32.50
C ILE A 303 -33.33 0.62 33.61
N ALA A 304 -34.32 1.51 33.46
CA ALA A 304 -35.40 1.68 34.41
C ALA A 304 -36.36 0.47 34.43
N ALA A 305 -36.42 -0.30 33.37
CA ALA A 305 -37.16 -1.56 33.27
C ALA A 305 -36.38 -2.78 33.82
N GLY A 306 -35.16 -2.58 34.31
CA GLY A 306 -34.34 -3.62 34.96
C GLY A 306 -33.19 -4.20 34.15
N ASP A 307 -32.98 -3.74 32.93
CA ASP A 307 -31.81 -4.14 32.12
C ASP A 307 -30.66 -3.11 32.30
N LEU A 308 -29.81 -3.36 33.29
CA LEU A 308 -28.75 -2.45 33.71
C LEU A 308 -27.67 -2.20 32.62
N ASP A 309 -27.54 -3.08 31.65
CA ASP A 309 -26.54 -3.00 30.58
C ASP A 309 -27.12 -2.49 29.26
N ALA A 310 -28.39 -2.11 29.22
CA ALA A 310 -29.06 -1.68 28.01
C ALA A 310 -28.45 -0.39 27.44
N THR A 311 -28.08 -0.44 26.18
CA THR A 311 -27.55 0.71 25.43
C THR A 311 -28.27 0.91 24.12
N LYS A 312 -28.48 2.17 23.74
CA LYS A 312 -29.02 2.53 22.44
C LYS A 312 -28.05 3.33 21.62
N VAL A 313 -28.15 3.21 20.30
CA VAL A 313 -27.33 3.97 19.36
C VAL A 313 -28.00 5.31 19.09
N LEU A 314 -27.36 6.41 19.50
CA LEU A 314 -27.75 7.74 19.10
C LEU A 314 -27.10 8.09 17.77
N VAL A 315 -27.93 8.45 16.79
CA VAL A 315 -27.49 8.95 15.50
C VAL A 315 -27.56 10.48 15.56
N GLN A 316 -26.40 11.14 15.50
CA GLN A 316 -26.31 12.59 15.38
C GLN A 316 -25.93 12.91 13.94
N GLN A 317 -26.88 13.45 13.17
CA GLN A 317 -26.63 13.94 11.83
C GLN A 317 -26.35 15.45 11.93
N LYS A 318 -25.21 15.85 11.40
CA LYS A 318 -24.86 17.25 11.21
C LYS A 318 -25.00 17.54 9.73
N ASP A 319 -25.81 18.52 9.39
CA ASP A 319 -26.01 18.89 7.99
C ASP A 319 -24.70 19.30 7.32
N PRO A 320 -24.56 19.03 6.02
CA PRO A 320 -23.38 19.48 5.28
C PRO A 320 -23.29 21.00 5.36
N ILE A 321 -22.08 21.51 5.61
CA ILE A 321 -21.83 22.95 5.59
C ILE A 321 -22.05 23.40 4.15
N GLU A 322 -23.00 24.33 3.96
CA GLU A 322 -23.36 24.82 2.65
C GLU A 322 -22.14 25.49 2.00
N GLY A 323 -21.82 25.10 0.76
CA GLY A 323 -20.66 25.62 0.03
C GLY A 323 -19.31 24.94 0.32
N ARG A 324 -19.21 24.09 1.36
CA ARG A 324 -17.97 23.33 1.65
C ARG A 324 -17.71 22.31 0.55
N ARG A 325 -16.55 22.39 -0.08
CA ARG A 325 -16.07 21.38 -1.04
C ARG A 325 -14.82 20.73 -0.50
N VAL A 326 -14.80 19.39 -0.54
CA VAL A 326 -13.64 18.58 -0.16
C VAL A 326 -13.07 17.87 -1.37
N ASN A 327 -11.80 17.49 -1.32
CA ASN A 327 -11.22 16.68 -2.37
C ASN A 327 -11.78 15.24 -2.29
N ILE A 328 -11.68 14.51 -3.40
CA ILE A 328 -12.23 13.16 -3.52
C ILE A 328 -11.63 12.19 -2.50
N PHE A 329 -10.37 12.38 -2.10
CA PHE A 329 -9.72 11.57 -1.08
C PHE A 329 -10.36 11.78 0.30
N THR A 330 -10.52 13.05 0.72
CA THR A 330 -11.15 13.40 2.01
C THR A 330 -12.59 12.92 2.07
N TYR A 331 -13.34 13.10 0.97
CA TYR A 331 -14.73 12.61 0.88
C TYR A 331 -14.81 11.10 1.10
N ASN A 332 -13.97 10.32 0.39
CA ASN A 332 -13.99 8.87 0.54
C ASN A 332 -13.50 8.44 1.93
N ALA A 333 -12.51 9.13 2.51
CA ALA A 333 -12.07 8.86 3.87
C ALA A 333 -13.20 9.08 4.89
N GLU A 334 -13.89 10.22 4.83
CA GLU A 334 -15.04 10.52 5.69
C GLU A 334 -16.21 9.52 5.49
N ALA A 335 -16.45 9.11 4.25
CA ALA A 335 -17.47 8.09 3.94
C ALA A 335 -17.11 6.72 4.53
N ILE A 336 -15.83 6.32 4.45
CA ILE A 336 -15.33 5.08 5.05
C ILE A 336 -15.42 5.16 6.58
N ASP A 337 -14.98 6.26 7.20
CA ASP A 337 -15.05 6.45 8.65
C ASP A 337 -16.50 6.42 9.15
N THR A 338 -17.43 7.06 8.43
CA THR A 338 -18.87 7.02 8.74
C THR A 338 -19.41 5.59 8.65
N SER A 339 -19.02 4.84 7.61
CA SER A 339 -19.42 3.45 7.43
C SER A 339 -18.87 2.54 8.55
N ILE A 340 -17.62 2.72 8.93
CA ILE A 340 -17.00 1.98 10.05
C ILE A 340 -17.74 2.27 11.36
N ASN A 341 -18.00 3.54 11.64
CA ASN A 341 -18.72 3.96 12.85
C ASN A 341 -20.14 3.39 12.90
N TYR A 342 -20.84 3.37 11.75
CA TYR A 342 -22.16 2.75 11.64
C TYR A 342 -22.09 1.24 11.92
N LEU A 343 -21.20 0.52 11.27
CA LEU A 343 -21.03 -0.91 11.48
C LEU A 343 -20.68 -1.24 12.93
N ARG A 344 -19.76 -0.47 13.52
CA ARG A 344 -19.37 -0.63 14.92
C ARG A 344 -20.54 -0.40 15.88
N ALA A 345 -21.36 0.61 15.61
CA ALA A 345 -22.53 0.90 16.44
C ALA A 345 -23.62 -0.17 16.28
N GLN A 346 -23.92 -0.56 15.03
CA GLN A 346 -24.99 -1.52 14.74
C GLN A 346 -24.67 -2.95 15.19
N TYR A 347 -23.42 -3.38 15.00
CA TYR A 347 -22.97 -4.74 15.31
C TYR A 347 -22.06 -4.79 16.55
N ALA A 348 -22.23 -3.87 17.48
CA ALA A 348 -21.36 -3.75 18.64
C ALA A 348 -21.30 -5.03 19.48
N GLY A 349 -22.42 -5.74 19.68
CA GLY A 349 -22.43 -7.02 20.39
C GLY A 349 -21.54 -8.10 19.76
N PHE A 350 -21.47 -8.14 18.42
CA PHE A 350 -20.55 -9.02 17.70
C PHE A 350 -19.08 -8.64 17.94
N PHE A 351 -18.74 -7.35 17.83
CA PHE A 351 -17.37 -6.88 18.05
C PHE A 351 -16.93 -7.05 19.51
N ASP A 352 -17.84 -6.82 20.46
CA ASP A 352 -17.58 -7.02 21.89
C ASP A 352 -17.36 -8.51 22.21
N ALA A 353 -18.20 -9.41 21.67
CA ALA A 353 -18.04 -10.85 21.84
C ALA A 353 -16.71 -11.35 21.23
N MET A 354 -16.35 -10.90 20.04
CA MET A 354 -15.09 -11.25 19.40
C MET A 354 -13.89 -10.72 20.21
N THR A 355 -13.96 -9.49 20.68
CA THR A 355 -12.95 -8.91 21.58
C THR A 355 -12.78 -9.74 22.84
N HIS A 356 -13.90 -10.17 23.46
CA HIS A 356 -13.89 -10.99 24.66
C HIS A 356 -13.23 -12.36 24.40
N ILE A 357 -13.61 -13.04 23.31
CA ILE A 357 -13.03 -14.34 22.94
C ILE A 357 -11.53 -14.22 22.69
N LEU A 358 -11.09 -13.23 21.90
CA LEU A 358 -9.68 -13.02 21.60
C LEU A 358 -8.89 -12.68 22.87
N ARG A 359 -9.44 -11.80 23.73
CA ARG A 359 -8.82 -11.43 25.00
C ARG A 359 -8.68 -12.64 25.93
N GLN A 360 -9.75 -13.42 26.08
CA GLN A 360 -9.74 -14.61 26.95
C GLN A 360 -8.76 -15.66 26.43
N SER A 361 -8.73 -15.89 25.11
CA SER A 361 -7.76 -16.80 24.47
C SER A 361 -6.33 -16.36 24.72
N LEU A 362 -6.05 -15.06 24.56
CA LEU A 362 -4.72 -14.50 24.79
C LEU A 362 -4.31 -14.61 26.27
N ILE A 363 -5.21 -14.20 27.19
CA ILE A 363 -4.96 -14.30 28.64
C ILE A 363 -4.69 -15.75 29.06
N ASN A 364 -5.45 -16.71 28.58
CA ASN A 364 -5.24 -18.12 28.92
C ASN A 364 -3.89 -18.64 28.48
N VAL A 365 -3.46 -18.29 27.25
CA VAL A 365 -2.12 -18.69 26.74
C VAL A 365 -1.01 -17.92 27.46
N GLU A 366 -1.21 -16.64 27.74
CA GLU A 366 -0.26 -15.81 28.48
C GLU A 366 -0.07 -16.35 29.92
N ILE A 367 -1.14 -16.67 30.63
CA ILE A 367 -1.12 -17.31 31.94
C ILE A 367 -0.37 -18.64 31.87
N ALA A 368 -0.63 -19.48 30.87
CA ALA A 368 0.06 -20.75 30.71
C ALA A 368 1.57 -20.58 30.56
N PHE A 369 2.04 -19.55 29.85
CA PHE A 369 3.47 -19.27 29.70
C PHE A 369 4.08 -18.58 30.90
N MET A 370 3.36 -17.66 31.57
CA MET A 370 3.90 -16.85 32.68
C MET A 370 3.81 -17.54 34.04
N GLN A 371 2.76 -18.33 34.30
CA GLN A 371 2.63 -19.06 35.56
C GLN A 371 3.49 -20.35 35.60
N THR A 372 3.83 -20.88 34.42
CA THR A 372 4.76 -22.01 34.34
C THR A 372 6.16 -21.51 34.73
N PRO A 373 6.83 -22.12 35.72
CA PRO A 373 8.18 -21.73 36.08
C PRO A 373 9.11 -21.74 34.87
N TRP A 374 9.88 -20.67 34.68
CA TRP A 374 10.72 -20.49 33.50
C TRP A 374 11.66 -21.70 33.19
N PRO A 375 12.19 -22.45 34.17
CA PRO A 375 12.97 -23.64 33.85
C PRO A 375 12.17 -24.74 33.18
N VAL A 376 10.85 -24.87 33.44
CA VAL A 376 9.99 -25.87 32.86
C VAL A 376 9.71 -25.54 31.40
N THR A 377 9.40 -24.26 31.10
CA THR A 377 9.21 -23.81 29.71
C THR A 377 10.51 -23.88 28.92
N ALA A 378 11.65 -23.52 29.51
CA ALA A 378 12.96 -23.66 28.91
C ALA A 378 13.29 -25.14 28.61
N PHE A 379 13.02 -26.04 29.55
CA PHE A 379 13.18 -27.48 29.36
C PHE A 379 12.31 -28.03 28.22
N LEU A 380 11.06 -27.56 28.12
CA LEU A 380 10.17 -27.97 27.03
C LEU A 380 10.74 -27.61 25.65
N PHE A 381 11.22 -26.36 25.47
CA PHE A 381 11.86 -25.94 24.22
C PHE A 381 13.14 -26.74 23.91
N LEU A 382 13.95 -27.01 24.92
CA LEU A 382 15.15 -27.82 24.79
C LEU A 382 14.81 -29.28 24.44
N ALA A 383 13.80 -29.87 25.10
CA ALA A 383 13.35 -31.22 24.84
C ALA A 383 12.79 -31.37 23.41
N LEU A 384 11.95 -30.41 22.95
CA LEU A 384 11.48 -30.36 21.57
C LEU A 384 12.63 -30.23 20.57
N SER A 385 13.58 -29.34 20.86
CA SER A 385 14.75 -29.18 20.01
C SER A 385 15.60 -30.47 19.97
N TRP A 386 15.83 -31.10 21.10
CA TRP A 386 16.57 -32.36 21.18
C TRP A 386 15.90 -33.49 20.41
N ALA A 387 14.57 -33.61 20.51
CA ALA A 387 13.81 -34.67 19.89
C ALA A 387 13.78 -34.58 18.34
N TYR A 388 13.72 -33.35 17.80
CA TYR A 388 13.46 -33.16 16.36
C TYR A 388 14.58 -32.47 15.59
N THR A 389 15.66 -31.98 16.25
CA THR A 389 16.71 -31.23 15.56
C THR A 389 18.11 -31.83 15.81
N ASN A 390 19.13 -31.20 15.24
CA ASN A 390 20.52 -31.57 15.44
C ASN A 390 21.14 -30.88 16.67
N LYS A 391 22.29 -31.39 17.14
CA LYS A 391 23.00 -30.86 18.33
C LYS A 391 23.32 -29.37 18.23
N ILE A 392 23.65 -28.84 17.04
CA ILE A 392 23.97 -27.42 16.82
C ILE A 392 22.73 -26.58 17.09
N THR A 393 21.56 -27.02 16.63
CA THR A 393 20.30 -26.32 16.89
C THR A 393 19.93 -26.33 18.37
N VAL A 394 20.18 -27.44 19.07
CA VAL A 394 19.96 -27.52 20.54
C VAL A 394 20.83 -26.49 21.28
N VAL A 395 22.11 -26.41 20.93
CA VAL A 395 23.02 -25.40 21.50
C VAL A 395 22.54 -23.99 21.19
N PHE A 396 22.08 -23.73 19.96
CA PHE A 396 21.52 -22.43 19.58
C PHE A 396 20.26 -22.10 20.39
N VAL A 397 19.33 -23.03 20.56
CA VAL A 397 18.12 -22.84 21.39
C VAL A 397 18.50 -22.57 22.84
N ALA A 398 19.45 -23.34 23.40
CA ALA A 398 19.95 -23.15 24.74
C ALA A 398 20.57 -21.74 24.94
N SER A 399 21.39 -21.29 23.99
CA SER A 399 22.01 -19.96 24.06
C SER A 399 20.97 -18.83 23.92
N SER A 400 19.93 -19.03 23.08
CA SER A 400 18.83 -18.07 22.93
C SER A 400 18.01 -17.93 24.22
N LEU A 401 17.68 -19.06 24.86
CA LEU A 401 16.98 -19.07 26.14
C LEU A 401 17.82 -18.46 27.27
N ALA A 402 19.13 -18.76 27.29
CA ALA A 402 20.06 -18.14 28.23
C ALA A 402 20.14 -16.61 28.05
N PHE A 403 20.16 -16.14 26.80
CA PHE A 403 20.11 -14.71 26.51
C PHE A 403 18.86 -14.06 27.08
N LEU A 404 17.68 -14.64 26.85
CA LEU A 404 16.41 -14.11 27.39
C LEU A 404 16.40 -14.08 28.93
N ALA A 405 17.00 -15.07 29.58
CA ALA A 405 17.07 -15.15 31.04
C ALA A 405 18.07 -14.14 31.63
N VAL A 406 19.27 -14.02 31.03
CA VAL A 406 20.34 -13.12 31.54
C VAL A 406 19.96 -11.65 31.37
N PHE A 407 19.26 -11.29 30.29
CA PHE A 407 18.82 -9.91 30.02
C PHE A 407 17.44 -9.60 30.64
N GLU A 408 16.88 -10.48 31.46
CA GLU A 408 15.56 -10.33 32.09
C GLU A 408 14.39 -10.12 31.12
N LEU A 409 14.55 -10.56 29.85
CA LEU A 409 13.57 -10.41 28.80
C LEU A 409 12.57 -11.58 28.75
N TRP A 410 12.66 -12.54 29.67
CA TRP A 410 11.86 -13.76 29.65
C TRP A 410 10.35 -13.50 29.61
N GLN A 411 9.84 -12.71 30.54
CA GLN A 411 8.40 -12.44 30.66
C GLN A 411 7.87 -11.73 29.41
N ILE A 412 8.60 -10.72 28.95
CA ILE A 412 8.24 -9.93 27.76
C ILE A 412 8.28 -10.80 26.49
N ALA A 413 9.25 -11.73 26.41
CA ALA A 413 9.32 -12.70 25.30
C ALA A 413 8.13 -13.68 25.33
N MET A 414 7.70 -14.13 26.51
CA MET A 414 6.54 -15.01 26.64
C MET A 414 5.23 -14.34 26.24
N GLN A 415 5.06 -13.03 26.48
CA GLN A 415 3.92 -12.26 25.98
C GLN A 415 3.89 -12.24 24.45
N THR A 416 5.03 -11.97 23.82
CA THR A 416 5.14 -12.04 22.34
C THR A 416 4.79 -13.44 21.83
N MET A 417 5.29 -14.48 22.51
CA MET A 417 5.00 -15.88 22.16
C MET A 417 3.51 -16.19 22.29
N ALA A 418 2.84 -15.72 23.35
CA ALA A 418 1.42 -15.92 23.55
C ALA A 418 0.60 -15.31 22.41
N LEU A 419 0.89 -14.08 22.01
CA LEU A 419 0.24 -13.41 20.88
C LEU A 419 0.43 -14.20 19.57
N VAL A 420 1.67 -14.62 19.28
CA VAL A 420 2.00 -15.38 18.07
C VAL A 420 1.33 -16.75 18.05
N VAL A 421 1.29 -17.46 19.19
CA VAL A 421 0.62 -18.76 19.30
C VAL A 421 -0.88 -18.63 19.04
N VAL A 422 -1.55 -17.66 19.67
CA VAL A 422 -2.99 -17.42 19.47
C VAL A 422 -3.27 -17.03 18.01
N ALA A 423 -2.52 -16.08 17.47
CA ALA A 423 -2.70 -15.65 16.07
C ALA A 423 -2.46 -16.82 15.09
N THR A 424 -1.39 -17.61 15.30
CA THR A 424 -1.10 -18.76 14.45
C THR A 424 -2.17 -19.85 14.57
N ALA A 425 -2.66 -20.14 15.77
CA ALA A 425 -3.75 -21.10 15.97
C ALA A 425 -5.00 -20.70 15.19
N ILE A 426 -5.36 -19.42 15.21
CA ILE A 426 -6.48 -18.89 14.41
C ILE A 426 -6.18 -19.02 12.91
N CYS A 427 -4.97 -18.67 12.48
CA CYS A 427 -4.56 -18.84 11.06
C CYS A 427 -4.63 -20.29 10.59
N VAL A 428 -4.27 -21.25 11.42
CA VAL A 428 -4.40 -22.68 11.11
C VAL A 428 -5.86 -23.08 11.07
N PHE A 429 -6.64 -22.71 12.09
CA PHE A 429 -8.04 -23.09 12.20
C PHE A 429 -8.90 -22.54 11.04
N VAL A 430 -8.63 -21.32 10.60
CA VAL A 430 -9.33 -20.68 9.48
C VAL A 430 -8.65 -20.99 8.14
N GLY A 431 -7.32 -20.89 8.08
CA GLY A 431 -6.56 -20.98 6.84
C GLY A 431 -6.51 -22.38 6.24
N LEU A 432 -6.43 -23.43 7.09
CA LEU A 432 -6.41 -24.81 6.58
C LEU A 432 -7.73 -25.20 5.89
N PRO A 433 -8.94 -25.00 6.49
CA PRO A 433 -10.20 -25.27 5.81
C PRO A 433 -10.39 -24.41 4.56
N THR A 434 -10.04 -23.14 4.62
CA THR A 434 -10.11 -22.22 3.48
C THR A 434 -9.21 -22.68 2.33
N GLY A 435 -7.98 -23.11 2.63
CA GLY A 435 -7.04 -23.67 1.65
C GLY A 435 -7.54 -24.97 1.01
N ILE A 436 -8.14 -25.87 1.81
CA ILE A 436 -8.78 -27.09 1.30
C ILE A 436 -9.94 -26.73 0.35
N TRP A 437 -10.79 -25.79 0.73
CA TRP A 437 -11.90 -25.37 -0.10
C TRP A 437 -11.42 -24.70 -1.39
N MET A 438 -10.40 -23.86 -1.30
CA MET A 438 -9.74 -23.24 -2.46
C MET A 438 -9.13 -24.30 -3.41
N ALA A 439 -8.60 -25.41 -2.90
CA ALA A 439 -8.10 -26.51 -3.72
C ALA A 439 -9.22 -27.24 -4.47
N LYS A 440 -10.36 -27.46 -3.82
CA LYS A 440 -11.49 -28.24 -4.36
C LYS A 440 -12.44 -27.44 -5.25
N ASN A 441 -12.53 -26.13 -5.10
CA ASN A 441 -13.48 -25.29 -5.82
C ASN A 441 -12.77 -24.22 -6.67
N LYS A 442 -12.85 -24.36 -8.00
CA LYS A 442 -12.22 -23.43 -8.95
C LYS A 442 -12.78 -21.99 -8.86
N TRP A 443 -14.09 -21.86 -8.60
CA TRP A 443 -14.75 -20.56 -8.46
C TRP A 443 -14.32 -19.84 -7.19
N PHE A 444 -14.28 -20.56 -6.08
CA PHE A 444 -13.80 -20.03 -4.81
C PHE A 444 -12.33 -19.62 -4.90
N ARG A 445 -11.49 -20.41 -5.59
CA ARG A 445 -10.10 -20.08 -5.86
C ARG A 445 -9.96 -18.77 -6.64
N TRP A 446 -10.71 -18.63 -7.71
CA TRP A 446 -10.67 -17.45 -8.57
C TRP A 446 -10.97 -16.15 -7.81
N ILE A 447 -11.87 -16.19 -6.80
CA ILE A 447 -12.18 -15.04 -5.94
C ILE A 447 -11.13 -14.87 -4.83
N THR A 448 -10.73 -15.96 -4.18
CA THR A 448 -9.89 -15.90 -2.98
C THR A 448 -8.43 -15.56 -3.30
N GLU A 449 -7.92 -16.03 -4.43
CA GLU A 449 -6.51 -15.82 -4.81
C GLU A 449 -6.15 -14.33 -4.95
N PRO A 450 -6.89 -13.48 -5.69
CA PRO A 450 -6.65 -12.05 -5.72
C PRO A 450 -6.80 -11.36 -4.36
N VAL A 451 -7.74 -11.79 -3.53
CA VAL A 451 -7.91 -11.25 -2.16
C VAL A 451 -6.66 -11.51 -1.32
N LEU A 452 -6.15 -12.75 -1.35
CA LEU A 452 -4.92 -13.11 -0.64
C LEU A 452 -3.70 -12.36 -1.19
N ASP A 453 -3.65 -12.07 -2.51
CA ASP A 453 -2.59 -11.27 -3.12
C ASP A 453 -2.63 -9.82 -2.62
N VAL A 454 -3.82 -9.21 -2.60
CA VAL A 454 -4.03 -7.87 -2.03
C VAL A 454 -3.62 -7.83 -0.56
N MET A 455 -4.02 -8.84 0.23
CA MET A 455 -3.63 -8.94 1.64
C MET A 455 -2.10 -9.00 1.84
N GLN A 456 -1.32 -9.52 0.90
CA GLN A 456 0.14 -9.56 1.01
C GLN A 456 0.83 -8.29 0.49
N THR A 457 0.16 -7.51 -0.36
CA THR A 457 0.71 -6.29 -0.95
C THR A 457 0.46 -5.03 -0.13
N ILE A 458 -0.59 -5.02 0.69
CA ILE A 458 -0.89 -3.90 1.59
C ILE A 458 0.21 -3.79 2.66
N PRO A 459 0.76 -2.58 2.90
CA PRO A 459 1.75 -2.39 3.97
C PRO A 459 1.21 -2.84 5.33
N SER A 460 2.03 -3.58 6.09
CA SER A 460 1.63 -4.18 7.38
C SER A 460 1.03 -3.19 8.38
N LEU A 461 1.55 -1.97 8.47
CA LEU A 461 1.00 -0.91 9.32
C LEU A 461 -0.45 -0.53 8.96
N SER A 462 -0.84 -0.67 7.70
CA SER A 462 -2.19 -0.32 7.25
C SER A 462 -3.27 -1.22 7.84
N TYR A 463 -2.92 -2.43 8.29
CA TYR A 463 -3.87 -3.34 8.96
C TYR A 463 -4.22 -2.91 10.38
N LEU A 464 -3.34 -2.12 11.03
CA LEU A 464 -3.61 -1.61 12.37
C LEU A 464 -4.77 -0.61 12.39
N VAL A 465 -4.91 0.18 11.33
CA VAL A 465 -5.93 1.25 11.24
C VAL A 465 -7.35 0.69 11.36
N PRO A 466 -7.80 -0.24 10.49
CA PRO A 466 -9.14 -0.82 10.63
C PRO A 466 -9.29 -1.66 11.91
N ALA A 467 -8.23 -2.35 12.36
CA ALA A 467 -8.29 -3.11 13.60
C ALA A 467 -8.59 -2.18 14.80
N VAL A 468 -7.93 -1.04 14.89
CA VAL A 468 -8.19 -0.04 15.93
C VAL A 468 -9.55 0.62 15.75
N ALA A 469 -9.96 0.90 14.52
CA ALA A 469 -11.25 1.54 14.24
C ALA A 469 -12.44 0.70 14.73
N PHE A 470 -12.39 -0.62 14.58
CA PHE A 470 -13.46 -1.52 15.02
C PHE A 470 -13.35 -1.92 16.50
N PHE A 471 -12.15 -2.15 17.03
CA PHE A 471 -11.93 -2.78 18.33
C PHE A 471 -11.28 -1.86 19.39
N GLY A 472 -10.86 -0.65 18.99
CA GLY A 472 -10.11 0.26 19.86
C GLY A 472 -8.64 -0.12 20.01
N ILE A 473 -7.91 0.62 20.85
CA ILE A 473 -6.48 0.37 21.12
C ILE A 473 -6.39 -0.65 22.27
N SER A 474 -5.93 -1.87 21.97
CA SER A 474 -5.79 -2.94 22.95
C SER A 474 -5.08 -4.18 22.33
N GLN A 475 -4.87 -5.24 23.11
CA GLN A 475 -4.27 -6.49 22.61
C GLN A 475 -5.14 -7.28 21.61
N PRO A 476 -6.48 -7.42 21.74
CA PRO A 476 -7.31 -8.14 20.79
C PRO A 476 -7.21 -7.66 19.34
N PRO A 477 -7.28 -6.35 19.01
CA PRO A 477 -7.05 -5.87 17.64
C PRO A 477 -5.64 -6.18 17.11
N ALA A 478 -4.64 -6.26 17.99
CA ALA A 478 -3.29 -6.66 17.62
C ALA A 478 -3.25 -8.12 17.13
N VAL A 479 -3.93 -9.03 17.83
CA VAL A 479 -4.09 -10.43 17.39
C VAL A 479 -4.78 -10.48 16.04
N LEU A 480 -5.86 -9.72 15.85
CA LEU A 480 -6.66 -9.72 14.62
C LEU A 480 -5.86 -9.21 13.42
N ALA A 481 -5.16 -8.09 13.59
CA ALA A 481 -4.27 -7.54 12.57
C ALA A 481 -3.15 -8.54 12.21
N THR A 482 -2.61 -9.24 13.22
CA THR A 482 -1.60 -10.30 13.02
C THR A 482 -2.19 -11.47 12.23
N VAL A 483 -3.41 -11.91 12.53
CA VAL A 483 -4.09 -12.99 11.80
C VAL A 483 -4.31 -12.59 10.34
N ILE A 484 -4.87 -11.41 10.08
CA ILE A 484 -5.13 -10.95 8.71
C ILE A 484 -3.85 -10.90 7.88
N PHE A 485 -2.76 -10.41 8.47
CA PHE A 485 -1.47 -10.32 7.77
C PHE A 485 -0.81 -11.68 7.55
N ALA A 486 -0.94 -12.61 8.51
CA ALA A 486 -0.19 -13.88 8.49
C ALA A 486 -0.94 -15.07 7.86
N ILE A 487 -2.26 -14.98 7.64
CA ILE A 487 -3.08 -16.09 7.12
C ILE A 487 -2.80 -16.46 5.65
N PRO A 488 -2.44 -15.56 4.71
CA PRO A 488 -2.35 -15.89 3.31
C PRO A 488 -1.42 -17.06 2.97
N PRO A 489 -0.20 -17.22 3.53
CA PRO A 489 0.64 -18.37 3.25
C PRO A 489 0.00 -19.69 3.68
N MET A 490 -0.71 -19.71 4.81
CA MET A 490 -1.39 -20.91 5.28
C MET A 490 -2.44 -21.38 4.27
N VAL A 491 -3.25 -20.46 3.76
CA VAL A 491 -4.28 -20.76 2.75
C VAL A 491 -3.66 -21.19 1.43
N LYS A 492 -2.72 -20.39 0.89
CA LYS A 492 -2.10 -20.63 -0.42
C LYS A 492 -1.31 -21.93 -0.47
N LEU A 493 -0.45 -22.17 0.53
CA LEU A 493 0.39 -23.38 0.55
C LEU A 493 -0.41 -24.64 0.87
N THR A 494 -1.51 -24.53 1.62
CA THR A 494 -2.46 -25.65 1.78
C THR A 494 -3.12 -25.99 0.45
N ALA A 495 -3.65 -25.00 -0.26
CA ALA A 495 -4.28 -25.22 -1.56
C ALA A 495 -3.28 -25.78 -2.59
N LEU A 496 -2.09 -25.18 -2.66
CA LEU A 496 -1.02 -25.63 -3.56
C LEU A 496 -0.61 -27.08 -3.29
N GLY A 497 -0.42 -27.43 -2.00
CA GLY A 497 -0.03 -28.79 -1.62
C GLY A 497 -1.06 -29.84 -2.06
N ILE A 498 -2.36 -29.56 -1.92
CA ILE A 498 -3.43 -30.47 -2.37
C ILE A 498 -3.47 -30.55 -3.90
N LEU A 499 -3.27 -29.42 -4.59
CA LEU A 499 -3.29 -29.37 -6.05
C LEU A 499 -2.09 -30.10 -6.69
N GLN A 500 -0.96 -30.15 -6.00
CA GLN A 500 0.25 -30.81 -6.47
C GLN A 500 0.22 -32.34 -6.28
N VAL A 501 -0.78 -32.90 -5.62
CA VAL A 501 -0.94 -34.36 -5.51
C VAL A 501 -1.16 -34.94 -6.91
N PRO A 502 -0.32 -35.91 -7.35
CA PRO A 502 -0.41 -36.50 -8.69
C PRO A 502 -1.80 -37.06 -8.97
N GLU A 503 -2.33 -36.79 -10.16
CA GLU A 503 -3.67 -37.25 -10.55
C GLU A 503 -3.75 -38.80 -10.59
N SER A 504 -2.68 -39.44 -11.03
CA SER A 504 -2.56 -40.93 -11.02
C SER A 504 -2.77 -41.52 -9.62
N THR A 505 -2.30 -40.84 -8.56
CA THR A 505 -2.49 -41.29 -7.17
C THR A 505 -3.94 -41.13 -6.74
N LYS A 506 -4.59 -40.06 -7.17
CA LYS A 506 -6.01 -39.81 -6.88
C LYS A 506 -6.89 -40.83 -7.61
N GLU A 507 -6.64 -41.06 -8.89
CA GLU A 507 -7.34 -42.06 -9.70
C GLU A 507 -7.18 -43.49 -9.14
N ALA A 508 -5.98 -43.87 -8.73
CA ALA A 508 -5.75 -45.14 -8.08
C ALA A 508 -6.60 -45.29 -6.80
N ALA A 509 -6.59 -44.28 -5.94
CA ALA A 509 -7.38 -44.34 -4.72
C ALA A 509 -8.90 -44.47 -4.99
N LEU A 510 -9.40 -43.74 -6.00
CA LEU A 510 -10.81 -43.84 -6.44
C LEU A 510 -11.13 -45.19 -7.05
N ALA A 511 -10.20 -45.81 -7.84
CA ALA A 511 -10.35 -47.12 -8.40
C ALA A 511 -10.44 -48.22 -7.32
N PHE A 512 -9.78 -48.01 -6.16
CA PHE A 512 -9.90 -48.90 -4.98
C PHE A 512 -11.16 -48.59 -4.14
N GLY A 513 -12.08 -47.75 -4.63
CA GLY A 513 -13.36 -47.47 -3.98
C GLY A 513 -13.30 -46.40 -2.87
N ALA A 514 -12.26 -45.56 -2.83
CA ALA A 514 -12.20 -44.48 -1.86
C ALA A 514 -13.27 -43.41 -2.15
N SER A 515 -14.03 -43.01 -1.13
CA SER A 515 -14.90 -41.85 -1.23
C SER A 515 -14.10 -40.56 -1.27
N GLU A 516 -14.68 -39.45 -1.74
CA GLU A 516 -14.07 -38.12 -1.79
C GLU A 516 -13.49 -37.69 -0.42
N ARG A 517 -14.17 -38.00 0.68
CA ARG A 517 -13.70 -37.71 2.04
C ARG A 517 -12.49 -38.57 2.42
N GLN A 518 -12.46 -39.83 1.97
CA GLN A 518 -11.34 -40.73 2.20
C GLN A 518 -10.15 -40.32 1.34
N LEU A 519 -10.36 -39.94 0.08
CA LEU A 519 -9.36 -39.38 -0.80
C LEU A 519 -8.69 -38.16 -0.16
N LEU A 520 -9.48 -37.17 0.31
CA LEU A 520 -8.94 -35.99 0.97
C LEU A 520 -8.13 -36.33 2.21
N ARG A 521 -8.69 -37.15 3.14
CA ARG A 521 -8.06 -37.37 4.46
C ARG A 521 -6.90 -38.36 4.43
N LYS A 522 -6.96 -39.39 3.57
CA LYS A 522 -5.99 -40.50 3.56
C LYS A 522 -4.92 -40.35 2.48
N VAL A 523 -5.15 -39.53 1.45
CA VAL A 523 -4.23 -39.36 0.32
C VAL A 523 -3.78 -37.93 0.19
N GLU A 524 -4.72 -37.00 -0.10
CA GLU A 524 -4.35 -35.63 -0.45
C GLU A 524 -3.74 -34.85 0.72
N LEU A 525 -4.34 -34.88 1.91
CA LEU A 525 -3.81 -34.16 3.08
C LEU A 525 -2.44 -34.72 3.55
N PRO A 526 -2.23 -36.05 3.67
CA PRO A 526 -0.92 -36.56 4.00
C PRO A 526 0.16 -36.21 2.97
N MET A 527 -0.15 -36.28 1.68
CA MET A 527 0.78 -35.89 0.63
C MET A 527 1.02 -34.37 0.56
N ALA A 528 0.02 -33.56 0.91
CA ALA A 528 0.13 -32.12 1.00
C ALA A 528 0.82 -31.62 2.29
N LEU A 529 1.02 -32.49 3.30
CA LEU A 529 1.55 -32.13 4.61
C LEU A 529 2.89 -31.34 4.55
N PRO A 530 3.87 -31.67 3.69
CA PRO A 530 5.09 -30.88 3.58
C PRO A 530 4.85 -29.43 3.15
N SER A 531 3.89 -29.18 2.25
CA SER A 531 3.49 -27.85 1.81
C SER A 531 2.69 -27.11 2.88
N ILE A 532 1.79 -27.80 3.58
CA ILE A 532 1.02 -27.25 4.70
C ILE A 532 1.97 -26.81 5.82
N MET A 533 2.95 -27.63 6.18
CA MET A 533 3.96 -27.28 7.18
C MET A 533 4.86 -26.11 6.75
N ALA A 534 5.13 -25.97 5.45
CA ALA A 534 5.81 -24.80 4.92
C ALA A 534 4.95 -23.53 5.07
N GLY A 535 3.63 -23.64 4.82
CA GLY A 535 2.65 -22.59 5.07
C GLY A 535 2.60 -22.17 6.53
N LEU A 536 2.54 -23.14 7.43
CA LEU A 536 2.57 -22.90 8.87
C LEU A 536 3.82 -22.14 9.31
N ASN A 537 5.00 -22.59 8.85
CA ASN A 537 6.25 -21.92 9.19
C ASN A 537 6.28 -20.47 8.70
N GLN A 538 5.84 -20.22 7.48
CA GLN A 538 5.78 -18.86 6.93
C GLN A 538 4.76 -17.99 7.68
N THR A 539 3.61 -18.56 8.05
CA THR A 539 2.59 -17.90 8.88
C THR A 539 3.15 -17.47 10.23
N ILE A 540 3.90 -18.33 10.91
CA ILE A 540 4.51 -18.00 12.21
C ILE A 540 5.55 -16.89 12.06
N MET A 541 6.37 -16.92 11.02
CA MET A 541 7.36 -15.86 10.77
C MET A 541 6.69 -14.50 10.51
N LEU A 542 5.61 -14.49 9.74
CA LEU A 542 4.82 -13.28 9.51
C LEU A 542 4.09 -12.81 10.78
N ALA A 543 3.57 -13.74 11.59
CA ALA A 543 2.94 -13.41 12.86
C ALA A 543 3.93 -12.77 13.84
N LEU A 544 5.17 -13.28 13.93
CA LEU A 544 6.23 -12.67 14.73
C LEU A 544 6.60 -11.26 14.26
N SER A 545 6.72 -11.07 12.95
CA SER A 545 6.97 -9.75 12.36
C SER A 545 5.85 -8.77 12.70
N MET A 546 4.59 -9.21 12.55
CA MET A 546 3.43 -8.36 12.82
C MET A 546 3.23 -8.10 14.33
N ALA A 547 3.58 -9.07 15.20
CA ALA A 547 3.52 -8.89 16.65
C ALA A 547 4.39 -7.72 17.13
N THR A 548 5.54 -7.50 16.47
CA THR A 548 6.41 -6.34 16.76
C THR A 548 5.73 -5.03 16.35
N ILE A 549 5.12 -5.00 15.18
CA ILE A 549 4.42 -3.81 14.65
C ILE A 549 3.14 -3.52 15.44
N SER A 550 2.46 -4.56 15.92
CA SER A 550 1.23 -4.45 16.72
C SER A 550 1.43 -3.71 18.06
N ALA A 551 2.66 -3.54 18.49
CA ALA A 551 3.00 -2.72 19.67
C ALA A 551 2.51 -1.26 19.54
N PHE A 552 2.46 -0.71 18.33
CA PHE A 552 1.92 0.64 18.08
C PHE A 552 0.44 0.80 18.46
N ILE A 553 -0.29 -0.29 18.58
CA ILE A 553 -1.71 -0.30 18.99
C ILE A 553 -1.95 -0.94 20.35
N GLY A 554 -0.90 -1.03 21.18
CA GLY A 554 -1.00 -1.49 22.56
C GLY A 554 -0.82 -2.99 22.76
N ALA A 555 -0.20 -3.72 21.80
CA ALA A 555 0.23 -5.09 22.07
C ALA A 555 1.42 -5.11 23.03
N ALA A 556 1.32 -5.96 24.06
CA ALA A 556 2.42 -6.22 24.97
C ALA A 556 3.48 -7.14 24.33
N GLY A 557 4.69 -7.15 24.90
CA GLY A 557 5.77 -8.03 24.49
C GLY A 557 7.01 -7.29 24.00
N LEU A 558 7.94 -8.01 23.36
CA LEU A 558 9.23 -7.47 22.88
C LEU A 558 9.07 -6.31 21.89
N GLY A 559 7.99 -6.31 21.11
CA GLY A 559 7.67 -5.19 20.21
C GLY A 559 7.40 -3.89 20.95
N ALA A 560 6.72 -3.94 22.10
CA ALA A 560 6.47 -2.76 22.93
C ALA A 560 7.77 -2.16 23.45
N LEU A 561 8.74 -3.00 23.82
CA LEU A 561 10.06 -2.55 24.26
C LEU A 561 10.84 -1.85 23.13
N VAL A 562 10.70 -2.32 21.89
CA VAL A 562 11.30 -1.66 20.70
C VAL A 562 10.66 -0.30 20.46
N THR A 563 9.31 -0.21 20.49
CA THR A 563 8.59 1.06 20.26
C THR A 563 8.86 2.08 21.35
N GLU A 564 8.91 1.67 22.62
CA GLU A 564 9.30 2.51 23.74
C GLU A 564 10.73 3.05 23.59
N SER A 565 11.68 2.15 23.27
CA SER A 565 13.08 2.52 23.03
C SER A 565 13.25 3.50 21.87
N LEU A 566 12.42 3.37 20.83
CA LEU A 566 12.39 4.30 19.69
C LEU A 566 11.88 5.68 20.12
N GLY A 567 10.82 5.72 20.94
CA GLY A 567 10.24 6.96 21.45
C GLY A 567 11.19 7.73 22.38
N GLU A 568 12.00 7.00 23.17
CA GLU A 568 12.98 7.56 24.12
C GLU A 568 14.38 7.72 23.52
N ALA A 569 14.58 7.36 22.24
CA ALA A 569 15.88 7.35 21.56
C ALA A 569 16.96 6.49 22.27
N GLN A 570 16.56 5.41 22.95
CA GLN A 570 17.44 4.49 23.68
C GLN A 570 17.93 3.36 22.76
N ALA A 571 18.95 3.63 21.95
CA ALA A 571 19.46 2.68 20.95
C ALA A 571 19.88 1.32 21.52
N GLY A 572 20.50 1.29 22.71
CA GLY A 572 20.95 0.05 23.36
C GLY A 572 19.79 -0.87 23.75
N LYS A 573 18.75 -0.33 24.40
CA LYS A 573 17.54 -1.05 24.81
C LYS A 573 16.79 -1.60 23.58
N GLY A 574 16.64 -0.76 22.54
CA GLY A 574 15.98 -1.16 21.29
C GLY A 574 16.74 -2.25 20.55
N LEU A 575 18.08 -2.20 20.51
CA LEU A 575 18.91 -3.21 19.89
C LEU A 575 18.80 -4.56 20.60
N LEU A 576 18.88 -4.58 21.93
CA LEU A 576 18.72 -5.82 22.73
C LEU A 576 17.34 -6.44 22.54
N ALA A 577 16.27 -5.63 22.51
CA ALA A 577 14.93 -6.09 22.23
C ALA A 577 14.81 -6.66 20.80
N GLY A 578 15.42 -6.02 19.81
CA GLY A 578 15.47 -6.50 18.42
C GLY A 578 16.22 -7.85 18.29
N ILE A 579 17.34 -8.00 18.99
CA ILE A 579 18.08 -9.29 19.06
C ILE A 579 17.21 -10.36 19.71
N ALA A 580 16.51 -10.05 20.80
CA ALA A 580 15.61 -10.99 21.47
C ALA A 580 14.49 -11.48 20.53
N ILE A 581 13.86 -10.59 19.76
CA ILE A 581 12.85 -10.95 18.75
C ILE A 581 13.45 -11.89 17.71
N ALA A 582 14.64 -11.56 17.18
CA ALA A 582 15.32 -12.39 16.19
C ALA A 582 15.67 -13.78 16.74
N LEU A 583 16.15 -13.87 17.98
CA LEU A 583 16.46 -15.14 18.63
C LEU A 583 15.20 -16.00 18.83
N VAL A 584 14.10 -15.41 19.31
CA VAL A 584 12.80 -16.09 19.46
C VAL A 584 12.31 -16.59 18.11
N ALA A 585 12.35 -15.76 17.07
CA ALA A 585 11.93 -16.11 15.72
C ALA A 585 12.76 -17.28 15.15
N MET A 586 14.09 -17.20 15.24
CA MET A 586 14.99 -18.26 14.76
C MET A 586 14.86 -19.55 15.57
N MET A 587 14.62 -19.47 16.86
CA MET A 587 14.40 -20.63 17.72
C MET A 587 13.17 -21.41 17.27
N ILE A 588 12.04 -20.73 17.10
CA ILE A 588 10.78 -21.34 16.64
C ILE A 588 10.96 -21.94 15.24
N ASP A 589 11.52 -21.17 14.32
CA ASP A 589 11.74 -21.61 12.93
C ASP A 589 12.59 -22.89 12.87
N ARG A 590 13.68 -22.97 13.62
CA ARG A 590 14.56 -24.16 13.64
C ARG A 590 13.87 -25.38 14.24
N ILE A 591 13.09 -25.23 15.31
CA ILE A 591 12.33 -26.33 15.92
C ILE A 591 11.28 -26.83 14.91
N LEU A 592 10.52 -25.93 14.27
CA LEU A 592 9.49 -26.29 13.30
C LEU A 592 10.08 -26.99 12.05
N ARG A 593 11.22 -26.54 11.55
CA ARG A 593 11.92 -27.24 10.45
C ARG A 593 12.35 -28.64 10.85
N GLY A 594 12.80 -28.83 12.08
CA GLY A 594 13.14 -30.15 12.60
C GLY A 594 11.93 -31.09 12.67
N ILE A 595 10.81 -30.59 13.20
CA ILE A 595 9.54 -31.31 13.24
C ILE A 595 9.09 -31.69 11.82
N ARG A 596 9.11 -30.74 10.88
CA ARG A 596 8.76 -30.98 9.47
C ARG A 596 9.63 -32.07 8.84
N ALA A 597 10.95 -32.02 9.06
CA ALA A 597 11.87 -33.03 8.53
C ALA A 597 11.62 -34.45 9.09
N SER A 598 11.08 -34.55 10.31
CA SER A 598 10.65 -35.81 10.90
C SER A 598 9.39 -36.36 10.21
N PHE A 599 8.42 -35.54 9.93
CA PHE A 599 7.19 -35.92 9.22
C PHE A 599 7.43 -36.32 7.74
N SER A 600 8.44 -35.75 7.09
CA SER A 600 8.76 -36.07 5.70
C SER A 600 9.52 -37.40 5.55
N ARG A 601 9.94 -38.04 6.66
CA ARG A 601 10.60 -39.36 6.68
C ARG A 601 9.64 -40.52 6.93
N ILE A 602 8.40 -40.23 7.31
CA ILE A 602 7.30 -41.19 7.44
C ILE A 602 6.51 -41.25 6.12
#